data_171c93517c37e350c76fbbe2534926cb
#
_entry.id   171c93517c37e350c76fbbe2534926cb
#
_cell.length_a   1.000
_cell.length_b   1.000
_cell.length_c   1.000
_cell.angle_alpha   90.00
_cell.angle_beta   90.00
_cell.angle_gamma   90.00
#
_symmetry.space_group_name_H-M   'P 1'
#
loop_
_entity.id
_entity.type
_entity.pdbx_description
1 polymer ?
#
loop_
_entity_poly.entity_id
_entity_poly.type
_entity_poly.pdbx_seq_one_letter_code
_entity_poly.pdbx_strand_id
1 'polypeptide(L)'
;AERKMGWMVFFIGTSDGQLLRLSVDRNLRPTCPKVLYRASGDVKLLPQIYLDPVDHEHVYVSVKNQVNRVPVSECNTHTDKKACWSAQDPYCVWCVDEKRCTREDECKGSDWLSIPDESQKKMISHRVVEDPKGQIKVTIQAHLTVKAEMRSNFSCQFSTTSGQLCMQSGSKPHYPQCTCILSTHRVDGVDVTVRIRVGAAQLTEKLHLINCSNIQGEPSDLLCQRCITAGCGWRDNSCSWASPQVQSDSICTNITSDVKFSKPEISSITPSNVSFYGKNHAVLSGRDLQDVIGVKILKDLSCSPQESPVWNKTGVNLTFHIPSTNAKGAVKVCVLLPDGSCHGNAEIIYQSAPICSGIVPSSSWISGKRKVTLHGTNLHFVDGITHDHMHNHAILPRTSSYQNLTYETPAAEKTQKSFVSMRVANETLSCTQITYYKDPEFTSFSAVREGKDVRIVIQKKADELNMSTAELSVWGIREEEMHFCSIEGKESSS
;
A
#
# COMPACT_ATOMS: atom_id res chain seq x y z
N ALA A 1 -9.72 -23.04 13.16
CA ALA A 1 -9.27 -23.38 11.80
C ALA A 1 -10.39 -24.08 11.06
N GLU A 2 -10.58 -23.76 9.80
CA GLU A 2 -11.59 -24.33 8.91
C GLU A 2 -10.91 -24.92 7.68
N ARG A 3 -11.50 -25.97 7.06
CA ARG A 3 -11.04 -26.48 5.76
C ARG A 3 -11.97 -25.99 4.65
N LYS A 4 -11.42 -25.31 3.66
CA LYS A 4 -12.16 -24.83 2.48
C LYS A 4 -11.36 -25.14 1.21
N MET A 5 -11.98 -25.89 0.28
CA MET A 5 -11.37 -26.26 -1.02
C MET A 5 -9.93 -26.85 -0.93
N GLY A 6 -9.63 -27.60 0.13
CA GLY A 6 -8.28 -28.15 0.36
C GLY A 6 -7.35 -27.26 1.17
N TRP A 7 -7.73 -26.03 1.44
CA TRP A 7 -6.99 -25.10 2.29
C TRP A 7 -7.40 -25.22 3.75
N MET A 8 -6.44 -24.97 4.64
CA MET A 8 -6.68 -24.78 6.07
C MET A 8 -6.69 -23.28 6.35
N VAL A 9 -7.79 -22.76 6.88
CA VAL A 9 -7.97 -21.33 7.14
C VAL A 9 -7.92 -21.07 8.64
N PHE A 10 -7.11 -20.10 9.04
CA PHE A 10 -6.96 -19.65 10.41
C PHE A 10 -7.45 -18.22 10.56
N PHE A 11 -8.21 -17.95 11.61
CA PHE A 11 -8.58 -16.61 12.04
C PHE A 11 -7.77 -16.28 13.29
N ILE A 12 -7.04 -15.16 13.26
CA ILE A 12 -6.06 -14.77 14.27
C ILE A 12 -6.40 -13.36 14.74
N GLY A 13 -6.72 -13.20 16.02
CA GLY A 13 -6.85 -11.91 16.67
C GLY A 13 -5.49 -11.43 17.17
N THR A 14 -5.18 -10.16 16.93
CA THR A 14 -3.93 -9.54 17.36
C THR A 14 -4.17 -8.62 18.57
N SER A 15 -3.12 -8.39 19.36
CA SER A 15 -3.18 -7.52 20.54
C SER A 15 -3.38 -6.05 20.22
N ASP A 16 -3.17 -5.66 18.96
CA ASP A 16 -3.38 -4.30 18.43
C ASP A 16 -4.74 -4.12 17.75
N GLY A 17 -5.68 -5.04 17.97
CA GLY A 17 -7.08 -4.90 17.55
C GLY A 17 -7.39 -5.33 16.13
N GLN A 18 -6.58 -6.20 15.51
CA GLN A 18 -6.83 -6.69 14.17
C GLN A 18 -7.29 -8.14 14.16
N LEU A 19 -8.21 -8.48 13.26
CA LEU A 19 -8.55 -9.84 12.88
C LEU A 19 -7.89 -10.17 11.54
N LEU A 20 -7.02 -11.16 11.54
CA LEU A 20 -6.33 -11.66 10.37
C LEU A 20 -6.93 -12.99 9.92
N ARG A 21 -6.99 -13.21 8.61
CA ARG A 21 -7.20 -14.51 8.00
C ARG A 21 -5.89 -14.99 7.38
N LEU A 22 -5.44 -16.18 7.73
CA LEU A 22 -4.30 -16.87 7.14
C LEU A 22 -4.80 -18.18 6.52
N SER A 23 -4.47 -18.40 5.26
CA SER A 23 -4.79 -19.65 4.57
C SER A 23 -3.50 -20.45 4.31
N VAL A 24 -3.54 -21.76 4.51
CA VAL A 24 -2.40 -22.66 4.35
C VAL A 24 -2.81 -23.79 3.42
N ASP A 25 -2.00 -24.07 2.40
CA ASP A 25 -2.25 -25.15 1.45
C ASP A 25 -1.99 -26.55 2.04
N ARG A 26 -2.19 -27.61 1.25
CA ARG A 26 -1.95 -29.00 1.65
C ARG A 26 -0.49 -29.29 1.96
N ASN A 27 0.44 -28.50 1.42
CA ASN A 27 1.87 -28.60 1.63
C ASN A 27 2.37 -27.73 2.77
N LEU A 28 1.44 -27.19 3.60
CA LEU A 28 1.71 -26.26 4.71
C LEU A 28 2.36 -24.95 4.27
N ARG A 29 2.16 -24.49 3.03
CA ARG A 29 2.63 -23.20 2.54
C ARG A 29 1.57 -22.15 2.83
N PRO A 30 1.91 -21.07 3.55
CA PRO A 30 0.95 -20.04 3.87
C PRO A 30 0.72 -19.09 2.69
N THR A 31 -0.51 -18.62 2.55
CA THR A 31 -0.81 -17.43 1.73
C THR A 31 -0.51 -16.16 2.51
N CYS A 32 -0.65 -15.02 1.86
CA CYS A 32 -0.58 -13.74 2.54
C CYS A 32 -1.73 -13.59 3.54
N PRO A 33 -1.46 -13.23 4.79
CA PRO A 33 -2.50 -12.88 5.74
C PRO A 33 -3.32 -11.68 5.23
N LYS A 34 -4.63 -11.80 5.31
CA LYS A 34 -5.56 -10.71 5.00
C LYS A 34 -6.15 -10.15 6.29
N VAL A 35 -6.11 -8.82 6.44
CA VAL A 35 -6.81 -8.14 7.53
C VAL A 35 -8.30 -8.08 7.18
N LEU A 36 -9.14 -8.75 7.96
CA LEU A 36 -10.59 -8.77 7.80
C LEU A 36 -11.28 -7.66 8.59
N TYR A 37 -10.73 -7.32 9.75
CA TYR A 37 -11.30 -6.31 10.64
C TYR A 37 -10.19 -5.58 11.39
N ARG A 38 -10.45 -4.32 11.69
CA ARG A 38 -9.59 -3.48 12.52
C ARG A 38 -10.46 -2.67 13.49
N ALA A 39 -10.16 -2.79 14.78
CA ALA A 39 -10.79 -1.97 15.80
C ALA A 39 -10.41 -0.49 15.63
N SER A 40 -11.34 0.42 15.91
CA SER A 40 -11.05 1.86 15.94
C SER A 40 -10.23 2.19 17.17
N GLY A 41 -9.16 2.97 16.99
CA GLY A 41 -8.21 3.31 18.05
C GLY A 41 -7.32 2.11 18.46
N ASP A 42 -6.60 2.27 19.57
CA ASP A 42 -5.69 1.24 20.10
C ASP A 42 -6.40 0.29 21.06
N VAL A 43 -7.46 -0.36 20.56
CA VAL A 43 -8.29 -1.28 21.35
C VAL A 43 -7.95 -2.70 20.98
N LYS A 44 -7.63 -3.52 21.98
CA LYS A 44 -7.32 -4.95 21.81
C LYS A 44 -8.58 -5.76 21.46
N LEU A 45 -8.42 -6.75 20.59
CA LEU A 45 -9.41 -7.81 20.44
C LEU A 45 -9.35 -8.73 21.68
N LEU A 46 -10.52 -9.16 22.13
CA LEU A 46 -10.60 -10.22 23.13
C LEU A 46 -10.20 -11.55 22.49
N PRO A 47 -9.60 -12.48 23.24
CA PRO A 47 -9.00 -13.69 22.68
C PRO A 47 -9.99 -14.69 22.07
N GLN A 48 -11.28 -14.50 22.31
CA GLN A 48 -12.33 -15.40 21.82
C GLN A 48 -12.78 -14.97 20.42
N ILE A 49 -12.58 -15.86 19.46
CA ILE A 49 -13.01 -15.71 18.07
C ILE A 49 -13.89 -16.93 17.74
N TYR A 50 -15.11 -16.68 17.27
CA TYR A 50 -16.07 -17.73 16.93
C TYR A 50 -16.45 -17.62 15.45
N LEU A 51 -16.30 -18.72 14.71
CA LEU A 51 -16.90 -18.85 13.40
C LEU A 51 -18.42 -18.99 13.57
N ASP A 52 -19.19 -18.32 12.71
CA ASP A 52 -20.65 -18.46 12.73
C ASP A 52 -21.04 -19.93 12.50
N PRO A 53 -21.75 -20.57 13.44
CA PRO A 53 -22.04 -22.01 13.34
C PRO A 53 -23.12 -22.34 12.30
N VAL A 54 -23.81 -21.33 11.78
CA VAL A 54 -24.94 -21.52 10.86
C VAL A 54 -24.49 -21.31 9.41
N ASP A 55 -23.88 -20.17 9.13
CA ASP A 55 -23.52 -19.81 7.77
C ASP A 55 -22.04 -20.04 7.41
N HIS A 56 -21.17 -20.21 8.40
CA HIS A 56 -19.72 -20.34 8.21
C HIS A 56 -19.07 -19.23 7.38
N GLU A 57 -19.76 -18.11 7.21
CA GLU A 57 -19.37 -16.99 6.36
C GLU A 57 -18.94 -15.78 7.14
N HIS A 58 -19.12 -15.83 8.44
CA HIS A 58 -18.81 -14.75 9.35
C HIS A 58 -18.05 -15.25 10.57
N VAL A 59 -17.25 -14.34 11.12
CA VAL A 59 -16.51 -14.55 12.37
C VAL A 59 -16.96 -13.50 13.36
N TYR A 60 -17.28 -13.93 14.59
CA TYR A 60 -17.58 -13.01 15.69
C TYR A 60 -16.30 -12.68 16.45
N VAL A 61 -16.03 -11.39 16.60
CA VAL A 61 -14.92 -10.85 17.39
C VAL A 61 -15.46 -9.85 18.41
N SER A 62 -14.88 -9.90 19.61
CA SER A 62 -15.27 -9.00 20.69
C SER A 62 -14.23 -7.92 20.90
N VAL A 63 -14.69 -6.66 21.03
CA VAL A 63 -13.88 -5.46 21.26
C VAL A 63 -14.53 -4.69 22.40
N LYS A 64 -13.88 -4.62 23.56
CA LYS A 64 -14.47 -4.00 24.77
C LYS A 64 -15.88 -4.54 25.05
N ASN A 65 -16.91 -3.70 24.80
CA ASN A 65 -18.32 -3.98 25.07
C ASN A 65 -19.11 -4.25 23.78
N GLN A 66 -18.44 -4.52 22.67
CA GLN A 66 -19.09 -4.77 21.39
C GLN A 66 -18.67 -6.12 20.82
N VAL A 67 -19.63 -6.81 20.20
CA VAL A 67 -19.39 -7.99 19.38
C VAL A 67 -19.61 -7.60 17.93
N ASN A 68 -18.58 -7.80 17.10
CA ASN A 68 -18.64 -7.49 15.68
C ASN A 68 -18.73 -8.80 14.89
N ARG A 69 -19.65 -8.84 13.94
CA ARG A 69 -19.80 -9.90 12.96
C ARG A 69 -19.05 -9.50 11.70
N VAL A 70 -17.98 -10.22 11.37
CA VAL A 70 -17.04 -9.88 10.30
C VAL A 70 -17.11 -10.93 9.22
N PRO A 71 -17.31 -10.57 7.93
CA PRO A 71 -17.31 -11.55 6.84
C PRO A 71 -15.93 -12.19 6.67
N VAL A 72 -15.90 -13.49 6.41
CA VAL A 72 -14.64 -14.25 6.20
C VAL A 72 -13.99 -13.94 4.85
N SER A 73 -14.76 -13.41 3.90
CA SER A 73 -14.28 -13.06 2.54
C SER A 73 -15.11 -11.94 1.94
N GLU A 74 -14.51 -11.23 0.98
CA GLU A 74 -15.13 -10.13 0.22
C GLU A 74 -14.93 -10.37 -1.27
N CYS A 75 -15.40 -11.50 -1.79
CA CYS A 75 -15.15 -11.92 -3.17
C CYS A 75 -15.66 -10.92 -4.21
N ASN A 76 -16.81 -10.29 -3.96
CA ASN A 76 -17.45 -9.33 -4.84
C ASN A 76 -16.65 -8.02 -5.05
N THR A 77 -15.62 -7.77 -4.26
CA THR A 77 -14.71 -6.62 -4.45
C THR A 77 -13.76 -6.80 -5.64
N HIS A 78 -13.60 -8.04 -6.13
CA HIS A 78 -12.74 -8.35 -7.25
C HIS A 78 -13.52 -8.31 -8.56
N THR A 79 -13.25 -7.32 -9.40
CA THR A 79 -14.02 -6.98 -10.60
C THR A 79 -13.68 -7.83 -11.83
N ASP A 80 -12.53 -8.48 -11.84
CA ASP A 80 -12.09 -9.29 -12.97
C ASP A 80 -11.47 -10.61 -12.53
N LYS A 81 -11.31 -11.51 -13.50
CA LYS A 81 -10.77 -12.87 -13.32
C LYS A 81 -9.39 -12.89 -12.67
N LYS A 82 -8.52 -11.97 -13.09
CA LYS A 82 -7.13 -11.90 -12.62
C LYS A 82 -7.08 -11.39 -11.18
N ALA A 83 -7.88 -10.38 -10.85
CA ALA A 83 -8.02 -9.88 -9.49
C ALA A 83 -8.58 -10.93 -8.54
N CYS A 84 -9.61 -11.66 -8.96
CA CYS A 84 -10.20 -12.77 -8.21
C CYS A 84 -9.19 -13.89 -7.92
N TRP A 85 -8.40 -14.26 -8.91
CA TRP A 85 -7.33 -15.26 -8.78
C TRP A 85 -6.18 -14.75 -7.89
N SER A 86 -5.73 -13.50 -8.11
CA SER A 86 -4.61 -12.90 -7.37
C SER A 86 -4.93 -12.64 -5.90
N ALA A 87 -6.20 -12.58 -5.53
CA ALA A 87 -6.64 -12.45 -4.14
C ALA A 87 -6.20 -13.63 -3.26
N GLN A 88 -5.92 -14.80 -3.86
CA GLN A 88 -5.54 -16.04 -3.18
C GLN A 88 -6.47 -16.34 -1.99
N ASP A 89 -7.76 -16.10 -2.19
CA ASP A 89 -8.81 -16.28 -1.19
C ASP A 89 -9.49 -17.63 -1.40
N PRO A 90 -9.35 -18.60 -0.47
CA PRO A 90 -9.93 -19.94 -0.64
C PRO A 90 -11.45 -19.96 -0.62
N TYR A 91 -12.11 -18.88 -0.24
CA TYR A 91 -13.56 -18.75 -0.30
C TYR A 91 -14.06 -18.26 -1.66
N CYS A 92 -13.17 -17.70 -2.51
CA CYS A 92 -13.56 -17.03 -3.74
C CYS A 92 -13.29 -17.88 -4.98
N VAL A 93 -14.26 -17.87 -5.88
CA VAL A 93 -14.19 -18.46 -7.20
C VAL A 93 -14.62 -17.45 -8.26
N TRP A 94 -14.09 -17.56 -9.46
CA TRP A 94 -14.61 -16.83 -10.61
C TRP A 94 -15.73 -17.62 -11.25
N CYS A 95 -16.96 -17.14 -11.15
CA CYS A 95 -18.12 -17.73 -11.81
C CYS A 95 -18.10 -17.34 -13.30
N VAL A 96 -18.08 -18.34 -14.19
CA VAL A 96 -17.79 -18.14 -15.61
C VAL A 96 -18.96 -17.46 -16.33
N ASP A 97 -20.17 -17.93 -16.11
CA ASP A 97 -21.36 -17.41 -16.80
C ASP A 97 -21.79 -16.05 -16.26
N GLU A 98 -21.68 -15.86 -14.96
CA GLU A 98 -22.02 -14.59 -14.30
C GLU A 98 -20.92 -13.53 -14.43
N LYS A 99 -19.70 -13.92 -14.86
CA LYS A 99 -18.53 -13.05 -15.04
C LYS A 99 -18.21 -12.23 -13.79
N ARG A 100 -18.35 -12.81 -12.62
CA ARG A 100 -18.06 -12.16 -11.33
C ARG A 100 -17.27 -13.07 -10.40
N CYS A 101 -16.53 -12.46 -9.50
CA CYS A 101 -15.90 -13.16 -8.39
C CYS A 101 -16.92 -13.33 -7.26
N THR A 102 -17.13 -14.56 -6.83
CA THR A 102 -18.14 -14.89 -5.84
C THR A 102 -17.74 -16.13 -5.05
N ARG A 103 -18.54 -16.60 -4.13
CA ARG A 103 -18.33 -17.88 -3.46
C ARG A 103 -18.81 -19.04 -4.33
N GLU A 104 -18.30 -20.24 -4.05
CA GLU A 104 -18.63 -21.44 -4.82
C GLU A 104 -20.12 -21.77 -4.76
N ASP A 105 -20.73 -21.63 -3.58
CA ASP A 105 -22.17 -21.90 -3.34
C ASP A 105 -23.11 -20.90 -4.02
N GLU A 106 -22.64 -19.69 -4.28
CA GLU A 106 -23.37 -18.66 -5.04
C GLU A 106 -23.28 -18.85 -6.56
N CYS A 107 -22.26 -19.56 -7.07
CA CYS A 107 -22.08 -19.88 -8.49
C CYS A 107 -22.90 -21.11 -8.88
N LYS A 108 -24.21 -21.04 -8.77
CA LYS A 108 -25.12 -22.17 -8.96
C LYS A 108 -25.29 -22.55 -10.43
N GLY A 109 -25.01 -23.82 -10.73
CA GLY A 109 -25.23 -24.38 -12.07
C GLY A 109 -24.22 -23.97 -13.15
N SER A 110 -23.25 -23.14 -12.81
CA SER A 110 -22.23 -22.61 -13.70
C SER A 110 -20.85 -23.23 -13.44
N ASP A 111 -19.99 -23.16 -14.44
CA ASP A 111 -18.56 -23.47 -14.30
C ASP A 111 -17.86 -22.39 -13.50
N TRP A 112 -16.89 -22.79 -12.69
CA TRP A 112 -16.09 -21.84 -11.92
C TRP A 112 -14.60 -22.18 -11.98
N LEU A 113 -13.78 -21.13 -11.78
CA LEU A 113 -12.31 -21.20 -11.69
C LEU A 113 -11.87 -20.71 -10.31
N SER A 114 -10.93 -21.40 -9.68
CA SER A 114 -10.38 -21.02 -8.39
C SER A 114 -8.85 -21.04 -8.42
N ILE A 115 -8.26 -20.55 -7.31
CA ILE A 115 -6.81 -20.65 -7.08
C ILE A 115 -6.38 -22.11 -7.00
N PRO A 116 -5.16 -22.43 -7.46
CA PRO A 116 -4.61 -23.78 -7.34
C PRO A 116 -4.28 -24.13 -5.87
N ASP A 117 -4.16 -25.41 -5.58
CA ASP A 117 -3.72 -25.94 -4.28
C ASP A 117 -2.28 -25.50 -3.92
N GLU A 118 -1.49 -25.08 -4.92
CA GLU A 118 -0.14 -24.55 -4.75
C GLU A 118 -0.14 -23.02 -4.89
N SER A 119 0.73 -22.37 -4.15
CA SER A 119 0.87 -20.90 -4.18
C SER A 119 1.57 -20.38 -5.44
N GLN A 120 0.96 -20.61 -6.60
CA GLN A 120 1.46 -20.12 -7.87
C GLN A 120 1.06 -18.65 -8.09
N LYS A 121 2.04 -17.82 -8.43
CA LYS A 121 1.80 -16.38 -8.67
C LYS A 121 1.20 -16.06 -10.04
N LYS A 122 1.21 -17.02 -10.98
CA LYS A 122 0.73 -16.84 -12.35
C LYS A 122 -0.33 -17.88 -12.70
N MET A 123 -1.38 -17.45 -13.40
CA MET A 123 -2.40 -18.37 -13.92
C MET A 123 -1.84 -19.36 -14.94
N ILE A 124 -0.84 -18.91 -15.69
CA ILE A 124 -0.21 -19.65 -16.78
C ILE A 124 1.29 -19.49 -16.66
N SER A 125 2.03 -20.58 -16.76
CA SER A 125 3.47 -20.56 -16.99
C SER A 125 3.79 -21.15 -18.36
N HIS A 126 4.93 -20.79 -18.92
CA HIS A 126 5.40 -21.32 -20.18
C HIS A 126 6.86 -21.74 -20.06
N ARG A 127 7.23 -22.67 -20.95
CA ARG A 127 8.59 -23.20 -21.07
C ARG A 127 8.92 -23.33 -22.54
N VAL A 128 10.11 -22.93 -22.94
CA VAL A 128 10.60 -23.00 -24.31
C VAL A 128 11.77 -23.98 -24.37
N VAL A 129 11.62 -25.03 -25.18
CA VAL A 129 12.59 -26.12 -25.31
C VAL A 129 12.95 -26.26 -26.78
N GLU A 130 14.21 -26.45 -27.09
CA GLU A 130 14.67 -26.85 -28.40
C GLU A 130 14.81 -28.41 -28.43
N ASP A 131 14.22 -29.04 -29.42
CA ASP A 131 14.35 -30.46 -29.60
C ASP A 131 15.67 -30.87 -30.31
N PRO A 132 16.08 -32.12 -30.30
CA PRO A 132 17.32 -32.55 -30.97
C PRO A 132 17.38 -32.32 -32.48
N LYS A 133 16.23 -31.97 -33.08
CA LYS A 133 16.10 -31.61 -34.50
C LYS A 133 16.16 -30.10 -34.75
N GLY A 134 16.40 -29.30 -33.70
CA GLY A 134 16.43 -27.83 -33.75
C GLY A 134 15.04 -27.18 -33.85
N GLN A 135 13.96 -27.94 -33.54
CA GLN A 135 12.62 -27.40 -33.52
C GLN A 135 12.30 -26.76 -32.12
N ILE A 136 11.72 -25.61 -32.13
CA ILE A 136 11.36 -24.90 -30.87
C ILE A 136 9.95 -25.31 -30.46
N LYS A 137 9.86 -25.81 -29.25
CA LYS A 137 8.64 -26.31 -28.64
C LYS A 137 8.28 -25.40 -27.42
N VAL A 138 7.11 -24.75 -27.46
CA VAL A 138 6.56 -24.00 -26.36
C VAL A 138 5.54 -24.84 -25.62
N THR A 139 5.80 -25.11 -24.35
CA THR A 139 4.86 -25.85 -23.48
C THR A 139 4.24 -24.84 -22.51
N ILE A 140 2.92 -24.82 -22.45
CA ILE A 140 2.12 -24.00 -21.53
C ILE A 140 1.59 -24.91 -20.44
N GLN A 141 1.63 -24.41 -19.22
CA GLN A 141 1.01 -25.05 -18.06
C GLN A 141 0.01 -24.09 -17.41
N ALA A 142 -1.24 -24.54 -17.28
CA ALA A 142 -2.29 -23.81 -16.58
C ALA A 142 -2.27 -24.15 -15.08
N HIS A 143 -2.26 -23.13 -14.23
CA HIS A 143 -2.25 -23.24 -12.78
C HIS A 143 -3.61 -22.80 -12.21
N LEU A 144 -4.64 -23.62 -12.48
CA LEU A 144 -6.02 -23.34 -12.08
C LEU A 144 -6.62 -24.55 -11.38
N THR A 145 -7.47 -24.33 -10.41
CA THR A 145 -8.37 -25.35 -9.88
C THR A 145 -9.69 -25.23 -10.61
N VAL A 146 -10.15 -26.35 -11.19
CA VAL A 146 -11.39 -26.42 -11.98
C VAL A 146 -12.14 -27.71 -11.64
N LYS A 147 -13.45 -27.73 -11.90
CA LYS A 147 -14.25 -28.95 -11.78
C LYS A 147 -13.70 -30.07 -12.68
N ALA A 148 -13.81 -31.32 -12.24
CA ALA A 148 -13.27 -32.47 -12.98
C ALA A 148 -13.82 -32.58 -14.42
N GLU A 149 -15.08 -32.25 -14.59
CA GLU A 149 -15.80 -32.27 -15.87
C GLU A 149 -15.24 -31.27 -16.88
N MET A 150 -14.76 -30.12 -16.42
CA MET A 150 -14.15 -29.09 -17.29
C MET A 150 -12.82 -29.56 -17.91
N ARG A 151 -12.10 -30.47 -17.26
CA ARG A 151 -10.78 -30.92 -17.70
C ARG A 151 -10.81 -31.69 -19.05
N SER A 152 -11.92 -32.34 -19.36
CA SER A 152 -12.13 -33.02 -20.62
C SER A 152 -12.19 -32.10 -21.84
N ASN A 153 -12.62 -30.84 -21.63
CA ASN A 153 -12.76 -29.84 -22.68
C ASN A 153 -11.62 -28.80 -22.64
N PHE A 154 -10.40 -29.25 -22.44
CA PHE A 154 -9.20 -28.45 -22.43
C PHE A 154 -8.62 -28.27 -23.82
N SER A 155 -8.38 -27.02 -24.23
CA SER A 155 -7.73 -26.72 -25.52
C SER A 155 -6.91 -25.46 -25.44
N CYS A 156 -5.89 -25.33 -26.29
CA CYS A 156 -5.04 -24.15 -26.41
C CYS A 156 -4.93 -23.73 -27.88
N GLN A 157 -4.91 -22.44 -28.09
CA GLN A 157 -4.63 -21.81 -29.39
C GLN A 157 -3.50 -20.82 -29.23
N PHE A 158 -2.54 -20.87 -30.16
CA PHE A 158 -1.40 -19.99 -30.21
C PHE A 158 -1.50 -19.16 -31.47
N SER A 159 -1.49 -17.86 -31.36
CA SER A 159 -1.60 -16.93 -32.50
C SER A 159 -0.64 -15.76 -32.35
N THR A 160 -0.16 -15.28 -33.49
CA THR A 160 0.58 -14.03 -33.63
C THR A 160 -0.29 -13.02 -34.41
N THR A 161 0.21 -11.81 -34.58
CA THR A 161 -0.41 -10.81 -35.46
C THR A 161 -0.49 -11.26 -36.94
N SER A 162 0.38 -12.19 -37.34
CA SER A 162 0.44 -12.78 -38.71
C SER A 162 -0.37 -14.06 -38.88
N GLY A 163 -1.02 -14.57 -37.81
CA GLY A 163 -1.87 -15.76 -37.90
C GLY A 163 -1.55 -16.85 -36.86
N GLN A 164 -1.98 -18.07 -37.14
CA GLN A 164 -1.77 -19.21 -36.25
C GLN A 164 -0.31 -19.67 -36.28
N LEU A 165 0.30 -19.85 -35.11
CA LEU A 165 1.74 -20.09 -34.97
C LEU A 165 2.15 -21.55 -35.05
N CYS A 166 1.28 -22.49 -34.64
CA CYS A 166 1.62 -23.92 -34.54
C CYS A 166 1.36 -24.69 -35.83
N MET A 167 2.36 -25.38 -36.34
CA MET A 167 2.22 -26.26 -37.51
C MET A 167 1.44 -27.53 -37.22
N GLN A 168 1.59 -28.13 -36.06
CA GLN A 168 0.83 -29.28 -35.59
C GLN A 168 0.79 -29.28 -34.05
N SER A 169 -0.36 -29.59 -33.46
CA SER A 169 -0.43 -29.89 -32.04
C SER A 169 0.18 -31.27 -31.84
N GLY A 170 1.40 -31.34 -31.30
CA GLY A 170 2.19 -32.58 -31.18
C GLY A 170 1.64 -33.63 -30.23
N SER A 171 0.57 -33.42 -29.56
CA SER A 171 -0.27 -34.33 -28.79
C SER A 171 -1.57 -33.62 -28.49
N LYS A 172 -2.69 -34.36 -28.34
CA LYS A 172 -3.93 -33.76 -27.87
C LYS A 172 -3.66 -33.03 -26.55
N PRO A 173 -4.09 -31.78 -26.42
CA PRO A 173 -3.94 -31.02 -25.15
C PRO A 173 -4.53 -31.84 -24.02
N HIS A 174 -3.76 -32.05 -22.98
CA HIS A 174 -4.20 -32.74 -21.77
C HIS A 174 -4.04 -31.80 -20.59
N TYR A 175 -5.14 -31.48 -19.91
CA TYR A 175 -5.09 -30.65 -18.73
C TYR A 175 -4.06 -31.16 -17.71
N PRO A 176 -3.15 -30.30 -17.19
CA PRO A 176 -3.09 -28.85 -17.33
C PRO A 176 -2.12 -28.33 -18.42
N GLN A 177 -1.65 -29.17 -19.32
CA GLN A 177 -0.59 -28.80 -20.26
C GLN A 177 -1.01 -28.85 -21.73
N CYS A 178 -0.49 -27.90 -22.49
CA CYS A 178 -0.53 -27.95 -23.95
C CYS A 178 0.79 -27.48 -24.56
N THR A 179 1.05 -27.94 -25.76
CA THR A 179 2.33 -27.75 -26.45
C THR A 179 2.11 -27.26 -27.87
N CYS A 180 2.94 -26.30 -28.29
CA CYS A 180 3.03 -25.80 -29.65
C CYS A 180 4.42 -26.03 -30.21
N ILE A 181 4.54 -26.65 -31.39
CA ILE A 181 5.79 -26.71 -32.13
C ILE A 181 5.78 -25.55 -33.13
N LEU A 182 6.78 -24.68 -33.05
CA LEU A 182 6.87 -23.50 -33.87
C LEU A 182 7.33 -23.87 -35.30
N SER A 183 6.70 -23.24 -36.27
CA SER A 183 7.02 -23.43 -37.70
C SER A 183 8.28 -22.66 -38.14
N THR A 184 8.85 -21.86 -37.29
CA THR A 184 9.97 -20.98 -37.63
C THR A 184 11.19 -21.29 -36.76
N HIS A 185 12.36 -21.42 -37.39
CA HIS A 185 13.65 -21.56 -36.70
C HIS A 185 14.17 -20.24 -36.12
N ARG A 186 13.45 -19.13 -36.32
CA ARG A 186 13.80 -17.81 -35.75
C ARG A 186 12.70 -17.34 -34.82
N VAL A 187 12.93 -17.50 -33.53
CA VAL A 187 12.07 -17.03 -32.46
C VAL A 187 12.83 -15.91 -31.75
N ASP A 188 12.77 -14.71 -32.26
CA ASP A 188 13.36 -13.55 -31.60
C ASP A 188 12.37 -12.39 -31.64
N GLY A 189 11.93 -11.99 -30.44
CA GLY A 189 10.99 -10.87 -30.30
C GLY A 189 9.58 -11.13 -30.83
N VAL A 190 9.08 -12.37 -30.78
CA VAL A 190 7.75 -12.72 -31.27
C VAL A 190 6.72 -12.65 -30.17
N ASP A 191 5.72 -11.78 -30.32
CA ASP A 191 4.55 -11.74 -29.43
C ASP A 191 3.53 -12.79 -29.79
N VAL A 192 3.28 -13.71 -28.88
CA VAL A 192 2.33 -14.80 -29.02
C VAL A 192 1.15 -14.61 -28.08
N THR A 193 -0.03 -14.60 -28.64
CA THR A 193 -1.27 -14.64 -27.85
C THR A 193 -1.68 -16.12 -27.67
N VAL A 194 -1.70 -16.56 -26.42
CA VAL A 194 -2.16 -17.90 -26.04
C VAL A 194 -3.58 -17.80 -25.51
N ARG A 195 -4.49 -18.52 -26.14
CA ARG A 195 -5.87 -18.67 -25.68
C ARG A 195 -6.07 -20.09 -25.17
N ILE A 196 -6.38 -20.21 -23.88
CA ILE A 196 -6.66 -21.48 -23.21
C ILE A 196 -8.15 -21.54 -22.96
N ARG A 197 -8.78 -22.63 -23.36
CA ARG A 197 -10.18 -22.93 -23.02
C ARG A 197 -10.21 -24.12 -22.07
N VAL A 198 -10.96 -23.97 -20.97
CA VAL A 198 -11.24 -25.03 -19.99
C VAL A 198 -12.74 -25.00 -19.72
N GLY A 199 -13.46 -25.99 -20.22
CA GLY A 199 -14.93 -25.96 -20.24
C GLY A 199 -15.46 -24.73 -20.98
N ALA A 200 -16.34 -23.98 -20.36
CA ALA A 200 -16.89 -22.70 -20.85
C ALA A 200 -15.91 -21.53 -20.64
N ALA A 201 -14.92 -21.68 -19.76
CA ALA A 201 -13.98 -20.62 -19.43
C ALA A 201 -12.91 -20.43 -20.50
N GLN A 202 -12.60 -19.17 -20.81
CA GLN A 202 -11.49 -18.79 -21.69
C GLN A 202 -10.53 -17.87 -20.98
N LEU A 203 -9.23 -18.20 -21.04
CA LEU A 203 -8.12 -17.38 -20.59
C LEU A 203 -7.32 -16.93 -21.80
N THR A 204 -6.80 -15.71 -21.74
CA THR A 204 -5.92 -15.17 -22.79
C THR A 204 -4.72 -14.54 -22.13
N GLU A 205 -3.52 -14.98 -22.55
CA GLU A 205 -2.25 -14.42 -22.10
C GLU A 205 -1.39 -14.05 -23.31
N LYS A 206 -0.56 -13.02 -23.12
CA LYS A 206 0.44 -12.62 -24.12
C LYS A 206 1.81 -13.06 -23.63
N LEU A 207 2.51 -13.80 -24.46
CA LEU A 207 3.88 -14.24 -24.22
C LEU A 207 4.79 -13.55 -25.21
N HIS A 208 5.90 -13.03 -24.73
CA HIS A 208 6.96 -12.51 -25.56
C HIS A 208 8.05 -13.57 -25.65
N LEU A 209 8.16 -14.21 -26.81
CA LEU A 209 9.16 -15.25 -27.07
C LEU A 209 10.46 -14.60 -27.52
N ILE A 210 11.53 -14.89 -26.80
CA ILE A 210 12.89 -14.42 -27.09
C ILE A 210 13.75 -15.64 -27.38
N ASN A 211 14.72 -15.49 -28.28
CA ASN A 211 15.75 -16.50 -28.44
C ASN A 211 16.58 -16.59 -27.15
N CYS A 212 16.55 -17.72 -26.50
CA CYS A 212 17.23 -17.94 -25.21
C CYS A 212 18.74 -17.63 -25.29
N SER A 213 19.38 -17.94 -26.43
CA SER A 213 20.81 -17.67 -26.64
C SER A 213 21.13 -16.17 -26.79
N ASN A 214 20.13 -15.33 -27.08
CA ASN A 214 20.31 -13.87 -27.20
C ASN A 214 20.15 -13.15 -25.85
N ILE A 215 19.73 -13.85 -24.81
CA ILE A 215 19.61 -13.29 -23.46
C ILE A 215 21.01 -13.25 -22.86
N GLN A 216 21.71 -12.12 -23.07
CA GLN A 216 23.08 -11.85 -22.58
C GLN A 216 23.08 -10.53 -21.83
N GLY A 217 24.09 -10.29 -21.01
CA GLY A 217 24.30 -9.05 -20.27
C GLY A 217 24.74 -9.29 -18.83
N GLU A 218 25.12 -8.25 -18.14
CA GLU A 218 25.48 -8.28 -16.73
C GLU A 218 24.37 -7.59 -15.89
N PRO A 219 24.22 -7.95 -14.61
CA PRO A 219 24.85 -9.02 -13.82
C PRO A 219 24.10 -10.36 -13.87
N SER A 220 24.77 -11.45 -13.47
CA SER A 220 24.32 -12.85 -13.61
C SER A 220 22.95 -13.15 -13.00
N ASP A 221 22.57 -12.52 -11.88
CA ASP A 221 21.31 -12.79 -11.18
C ASP A 221 20.10 -12.22 -11.94
N LEU A 222 20.22 -11.00 -12.47
CA LEU A 222 19.19 -10.41 -13.33
C LEU A 222 19.07 -11.17 -14.64
N LEU A 223 20.20 -11.64 -15.16
CA LEU A 223 20.24 -12.46 -16.37
C LEU A 223 19.53 -13.80 -16.14
N CYS A 224 19.79 -14.46 -15.00
CA CYS A 224 19.10 -15.69 -14.62
C CYS A 224 17.59 -15.48 -14.49
N GLN A 225 17.15 -14.44 -13.81
CA GLN A 225 15.71 -14.14 -13.68
C GLN A 225 15.06 -13.83 -15.03
N ARG A 226 15.73 -13.05 -15.89
CA ARG A 226 15.23 -12.78 -17.26
C ARG A 226 15.14 -14.06 -18.08
N CYS A 227 16.13 -14.94 -17.96
CA CYS A 227 16.17 -16.23 -18.63
C CYS A 227 14.98 -17.12 -18.21
N ILE A 228 14.77 -17.30 -16.92
CA ILE A 228 13.65 -18.09 -16.38
C ILE A 228 12.29 -17.47 -16.70
N THR A 229 12.18 -16.14 -16.62
CA THR A 229 10.93 -15.42 -16.96
C THR A 229 10.58 -15.57 -18.45
N ALA A 230 11.57 -15.64 -19.32
CA ALA A 230 11.41 -15.91 -20.74
C ALA A 230 11.06 -17.38 -21.06
N GLY A 231 10.99 -18.24 -20.04
CA GLY A 231 10.71 -19.68 -20.22
C GLY A 231 11.92 -20.51 -20.66
N CYS A 232 13.13 -19.92 -20.59
CA CYS A 232 14.39 -20.55 -20.94
C CYS A 232 15.00 -21.35 -19.78
N GLY A 233 16.05 -22.10 -20.04
CA GLY A 233 16.82 -22.82 -19.04
C GLY A 233 18.09 -22.07 -18.66
N TRP A 234 18.42 -22.06 -17.39
CA TRP A 234 19.67 -21.48 -16.87
C TRP A 234 20.66 -22.60 -16.53
N ARG A 235 21.87 -22.56 -17.10
CA ARG A 235 22.94 -23.51 -16.83
C ARG A 235 24.30 -22.83 -17.01
N ASP A 236 25.25 -23.16 -16.15
CA ASP A 236 26.66 -22.73 -16.25
C ASP A 236 26.81 -21.21 -16.46
N ASN A 237 26.05 -20.44 -15.67
CA ASN A 237 25.97 -18.97 -15.74
C ASN A 237 25.56 -18.42 -17.11
N SER A 238 24.88 -19.21 -17.92
CA SER A 238 24.37 -18.82 -19.23
C SER A 238 22.90 -19.17 -19.42
N CYS A 239 22.22 -18.36 -20.23
CA CYS A 239 20.87 -18.64 -20.66
C CYS A 239 20.85 -19.50 -21.91
N SER A 240 20.09 -20.59 -21.90
CA SER A 240 19.96 -21.51 -23.01
C SER A 240 18.53 -22.06 -23.09
N TRP A 241 18.24 -22.83 -24.13
CA TRP A 241 16.95 -23.52 -24.24
C TRP A 241 16.73 -24.48 -23.06
N ALA A 242 15.52 -24.48 -22.49
CA ALA A 242 15.22 -25.32 -21.35
C ALA A 242 15.35 -26.81 -21.69
N SER A 243 15.99 -27.61 -20.80
CA SER A 243 16.06 -29.06 -20.94
C SER A 243 14.82 -29.74 -20.38
N PRO A 244 14.33 -30.85 -20.98
CA PRO A 244 13.15 -31.55 -20.47
C PRO A 244 13.29 -32.11 -19.06
N GLN A 245 14.50 -32.24 -18.53
CA GLN A 245 14.81 -32.96 -17.28
C GLN A 245 15.05 -32.08 -16.04
N VAL A 246 15.04 -30.75 -16.15
CA VAL A 246 15.40 -29.88 -15.04
C VAL A 246 14.22 -28.98 -14.62
N GLN A 247 13.74 -29.15 -13.38
CA GLN A 247 12.85 -28.20 -12.72
C GLN A 247 13.63 -26.96 -12.33
N SER A 248 13.23 -25.78 -12.83
CA SER A 248 14.07 -24.57 -12.88
C SER A 248 13.84 -23.51 -11.79
N ASP A 249 12.92 -23.73 -10.84
CA ASP A 249 12.51 -22.65 -9.94
C ASP A 249 13.47 -22.33 -8.78
N SER A 250 14.49 -23.14 -8.55
CA SER A 250 15.46 -22.97 -7.45
C SER A 250 16.89 -22.60 -7.91
N ILE A 251 17.12 -22.44 -9.19
CA ILE A 251 18.49 -22.38 -9.77
C ILE A 251 19.12 -20.99 -9.64
N CYS A 252 18.31 -19.92 -9.62
CA CYS A 252 18.82 -18.55 -9.55
C CYS A 252 19.26 -18.09 -8.14
N THR A 253 19.07 -18.88 -7.10
CA THR A 253 19.38 -18.52 -5.72
C THR A 253 20.82 -18.72 -5.28
N ASN A 254 21.64 -19.43 -6.09
CA ASN A 254 23.01 -19.83 -5.72
C ASN A 254 24.11 -19.19 -6.61
N ILE A 255 23.80 -18.11 -7.32
CA ILE A 255 24.79 -17.46 -8.20
C ILE A 255 25.56 -16.41 -7.37
N THR A 256 26.82 -16.68 -7.13
CA THR A 256 27.75 -15.66 -6.60
C THR A 256 28.23 -14.80 -7.76
N SER A 257 27.80 -13.56 -7.83
CA SER A 257 28.33 -12.60 -8.79
C SER A 257 29.74 -12.16 -8.38
N ASP A 258 30.67 -12.13 -9.31
CA ASP A 258 32.01 -11.57 -9.07
C ASP A 258 32.01 -10.03 -8.95
N VAL A 259 30.89 -9.39 -9.18
CA VAL A 259 30.71 -7.95 -8.96
C VAL A 259 30.51 -7.71 -7.47
N LYS A 260 31.55 -7.28 -6.79
CA LYS A 260 31.50 -6.86 -5.38
C LYS A 260 30.83 -5.50 -5.28
N PHE A 261 29.53 -5.48 -5.10
CA PHE A 261 28.85 -4.28 -4.61
C PHE A 261 29.31 -3.95 -3.18
N SER A 262 29.25 -2.69 -2.83
CA SER A 262 29.41 -2.28 -1.44
C SER A 262 28.40 -3.03 -0.56
N LYS A 263 28.74 -3.26 0.70
CA LYS A 263 27.80 -3.83 1.69
C LYS A 263 27.14 -2.68 2.45
N PRO A 264 25.99 -2.17 2.00
CA PRO A 264 25.36 -1.04 2.65
C PRO A 264 24.89 -1.41 4.06
N GLU A 265 25.12 -0.49 4.98
CA GLU A 265 24.63 -0.59 6.36
C GLU A 265 23.62 0.52 6.63
N ILE A 266 22.49 0.18 7.23
CA ILE A 266 21.48 1.15 7.65
C ILE A 266 21.75 1.54 9.11
N SER A 267 21.94 2.84 9.36
CA SER A 267 22.09 3.37 10.71
C SER A 267 20.75 3.82 11.30
N SER A 268 19.91 4.49 10.51
CA SER A 268 18.60 4.99 10.97
C SER A 268 17.66 5.27 9.81
N ILE A 269 16.36 5.33 10.15
CA ILE A 269 15.29 5.81 9.26
C ILE A 269 14.51 6.90 9.99
N THR A 270 14.30 8.03 9.33
CA THR A 270 13.57 9.17 9.88
C THR A 270 12.43 9.59 8.93
N PRO A 271 11.16 9.56 9.40
CA PRO A 271 10.74 9.05 10.69
C PRO A 271 10.73 7.52 10.75
N SER A 272 10.99 6.93 11.93
CA SER A 272 10.86 5.47 12.18
C SER A 272 9.44 5.06 12.56
N ASN A 273 8.62 6.01 13.03
CA ASN A 273 7.21 5.82 13.33
C ASN A 273 6.36 6.59 12.33
N VAL A 274 5.40 5.92 11.72
CA VAL A 274 4.49 6.51 10.74
C VAL A 274 3.05 6.04 10.97
N SER A 275 2.08 6.81 10.48
CA SER A 275 0.71 6.30 10.40
C SER A 275 0.63 5.20 9.35
N PHE A 276 -0.42 4.37 9.37
CA PHE A 276 -0.59 3.36 8.32
C PHE A 276 -0.90 3.96 6.93
N TYR A 277 -1.02 5.28 6.79
CA TYR A 277 -1.01 5.97 5.48
C TYR A 277 0.40 6.12 4.90
N GLY A 278 1.44 5.80 5.69
CA GLY A 278 2.83 5.94 5.27
C GLY A 278 3.37 7.36 5.39
N LYS A 279 4.41 7.64 4.61
CA LYS A 279 5.09 8.95 4.57
C LYS A 279 5.70 9.19 3.19
N ASN A 280 5.44 10.36 2.61
CA ASN A 280 5.93 10.68 1.26
C ASN A 280 7.45 10.87 1.19
N HIS A 281 8.05 11.42 2.22
CA HIS A 281 9.48 11.68 2.29
C HIS A 281 10.03 11.13 3.61
N ALA A 282 10.78 10.06 3.53
CA ALA A 282 11.55 9.48 4.62
C ALA A 282 13.03 9.47 4.24
N VAL A 283 13.88 9.72 5.20
CA VAL A 283 15.33 9.70 5.01
C VAL A 283 15.90 8.45 5.67
N LEU A 284 16.64 7.66 4.90
CA LEU A 284 17.45 6.55 5.39
C LEU A 284 18.89 7.00 5.41
N SER A 285 19.52 6.86 6.57
CA SER A 285 20.94 7.17 6.80
C SER A 285 21.73 5.90 7.04
N GLY A 286 22.97 5.87 6.53
CA GLY A 286 23.78 4.67 6.61
C GLY A 286 25.19 4.87 6.07
N ARG A 287 25.78 3.78 5.58
CA ARG A 287 27.09 3.76 4.90
C ARG A 287 26.96 2.99 3.59
N ASP A 288 27.80 3.33 2.64
CA ASP A 288 27.94 2.63 1.35
C ASP A 288 26.61 2.55 0.57
N LEU A 289 25.77 3.63 0.62
CA LEU A 289 24.47 3.68 0.01
C LEU A 289 24.49 4.07 -1.49
N GLN A 290 25.64 4.30 -2.10
CA GLN A 290 25.78 4.78 -3.48
C GLN A 290 25.21 3.82 -4.52
N ASP A 291 25.24 2.51 -4.27
CA ASP A 291 24.78 1.49 -5.23
C ASP A 291 23.30 1.08 -5.01
N VAL A 292 22.65 1.63 -3.98
CA VAL A 292 21.27 1.28 -3.64
C VAL A 292 20.32 1.75 -4.75
N ILE A 293 19.48 0.85 -5.26
CA ILE A 293 18.48 1.13 -6.30
C ILE A 293 17.05 1.28 -5.75
N GLY A 294 16.80 0.76 -4.56
CA GLY A 294 15.48 0.81 -3.94
C GLY A 294 15.52 0.46 -2.46
N VAL A 295 14.40 0.68 -1.79
CA VAL A 295 14.17 0.25 -0.40
C VAL A 295 13.07 -0.79 -0.41
N LYS A 296 13.32 -1.92 0.22
CA LYS A 296 12.37 -3.03 0.35
C LYS A 296 11.82 -3.08 1.77
N ILE A 297 10.50 -3.06 1.88
CA ILE A 297 9.78 -3.10 3.15
C ILE A 297 9.14 -4.47 3.32
N LEU A 298 9.61 -5.19 4.32
CA LEU A 298 9.24 -6.58 4.60
C LEU A 298 8.33 -6.59 5.84
N LYS A 299 7.09 -6.96 5.65
CA LYS A 299 6.20 -7.29 6.77
C LYS A 299 6.41 -8.75 7.13
N ASP A 300 6.46 -9.08 8.42
CA ASP A 300 6.67 -10.47 8.88
C ASP A 300 5.65 -11.46 8.32
N LEU A 301 4.48 -10.97 7.90
CA LEU A 301 3.40 -11.77 7.32
C LEU A 301 3.11 -11.42 5.85
N SER A 302 3.99 -10.70 5.16
CA SER A 302 3.75 -10.26 3.79
C SER A 302 4.45 -11.16 2.78
N CYS A 303 3.68 -11.73 1.86
CA CYS A 303 4.21 -12.52 0.74
C CYS A 303 4.70 -11.64 -0.42
N SER A 304 4.42 -10.36 -0.38
CA SER A 304 4.85 -9.40 -1.39
C SER A 304 5.51 -8.23 -0.68
N PRO A 305 6.84 -8.21 -0.60
CA PRO A 305 7.55 -7.06 -0.09
C PRO A 305 7.20 -5.84 -0.96
N GLN A 306 6.97 -4.70 -0.33
CA GLN A 306 6.78 -3.44 -1.03
C GLN A 306 8.15 -2.84 -1.35
N GLU A 307 8.35 -2.43 -2.59
CA GLU A 307 9.57 -1.79 -3.04
C GLU A 307 9.28 -0.32 -3.32
N SER A 308 10.13 0.54 -2.78
CA SER A 308 10.08 1.99 -3.00
C SER A 308 11.33 2.45 -3.73
N PRO A 309 11.19 3.23 -4.80
CA PRO A 309 12.32 3.85 -5.46
C PRO A 309 13.02 4.85 -4.53
N VAL A 310 14.29 5.10 -4.78
CA VAL A 310 15.10 6.04 -4.01
C VAL A 310 15.45 7.26 -4.83
N TRP A 311 15.55 8.42 -4.18
CA TRP A 311 16.01 9.67 -4.77
C TRP A 311 16.89 10.44 -3.78
N ASN A 312 17.51 11.53 -4.23
CA ASN A 312 18.47 12.32 -3.43
C ASN A 312 19.52 11.44 -2.74
N LYS A 313 20.06 10.49 -3.51
CA LYS A 313 20.96 9.47 -3.00
C LYS A 313 22.38 10.00 -2.89
N THR A 314 23.00 9.75 -1.74
CA THR A 314 24.43 9.95 -1.46
C THR A 314 25.02 8.66 -0.90
N GLY A 315 26.32 8.62 -0.61
CA GLY A 315 26.94 7.46 0.05
C GLY A 315 26.46 7.23 1.50
N VAL A 316 25.82 8.22 2.13
CA VAL A 316 25.41 8.18 3.55
C VAL A 316 23.93 8.39 3.79
N ASN A 317 23.20 8.98 2.84
CA ASN A 317 21.76 9.25 2.95
C ASN A 317 21.06 8.98 1.62
N LEU A 318 19.81 8.56 1.72
CA LEU A 318 18.86 8.50 0.60
C LEU A 318 17.46 8.82 1.08
N THR A 319 16.63 9.31 0.17
CA THR A 319 15.22 9.59 0.42
C THR A 319 14.36 8.54 -0.28
N PHE A 320 13.29 8.12 0.36
CA PHE A 320 12.35 7.15 -0.19
C PHE A 320 10.93 7.40 0.32
N HIS A 321 9.96 6.75 -0.29
CA HIS A 321 8.56 6.77 0.11
C HIS A 321 8.26 5.59 1.03
N ILE A 322 7.64 5.84 2.19
CA ILE A 322 7.07 4.79 3.02
C ILE A 322 5.62 4.57 2.57
N PRO A 323 5.29 3.44 1.92
CA PRO A 323 3.96 3.20 1.39
C PRO A 323 2.93 2.99 2.49
N SER A 324 1.66 3.18 2.16
CA SER A 324 0.55 2.86 3.05
C SER A 324 0.47 1.36 3.33
N THR A 325 -0.13 1.01 4.46
CA THR A 325 -0.31 -0.39 4.86
C THR A 325 -1.68 -0.63 5.44
N ASN A 326 -2.14 -1.87 5.35
CA ASN A 326 -3.39 -2.30 5.99
C ASN A 326 -3.19 -2.85 7.41
N ALA A 327 -1.94 -2.94 7.89
CA ALA A 327 -1.62 -3.51 9.19
C ALA A 327 -0.74 -2.56 10.00
N LYS A 328 -1.02 -2.47 11.31
CA LYS A 328 -0.13 -1.83 12.29
C LYS A 328 0.99 -2.80 12.66
N GLY A 329 2.05 -2.26 13.25
CA GLY A 329 3.16 -3.04 13.79
C GLY A 329 4.49 -2.71 13.13
N ALA A 330 5.54 -3.36 13.61
CA ALA A 330 6.88 -3.22 13.08
C ALA A 330 7.02 -3.94 11.74
N VAL A 331 7.74 -3.33 10.82
CA VAL A 331 8.12 -3.91 9.54
C VAL A 331 9.63 -3.77 9.35
N LYS A 332 10.26 -4.79 8.80
CA LYS A 332 11.68 -4.76 8.50
C LYS A 332 11.94 -4.04 7.19
N VAL A 333 13.05 -3.31 7.16
CA VAL A 333 13.47 -2.53 6.00
C VAL A 333 14.89 -2.91 5.64
N CYS A 334 15.11 -3.21 4.36
CA CYS A 334 16.43 -3.41 3.79
C CYS A 334 16.59 -2.60 2.51
N VAL A 335 17.81 -2.28 2.15
CA VAL A 335 18.16 -1.57 0.91
C VAL A 335 18.50 -2.58 -0.19
N LEU A 336 17.93 -2.35 -1.37
CA LEU A 336 18.04 -3.24 -2.52
C LEU A 336 19.20 -2.80 -3.41
N LEU A 337 20.08 -3.74 -3.74
CA LEU A 337 21.16 -3.55 -4.70
C LEU A 337 20.79 -4.05 -6.10
N PRO A 338 21.54 -3.67 -7.16
CA PRO A 338 21.28 -4.09 -8.53
C PRO A 338 21.29 -5.62 -8.75
N ASP A 339 22.02 -6.35 -7.91
CA ASP A 339 22.06 -7.83 -7.92
C ASP A 339 20.83 -8.48 -7.29
N GLY A 340 19.86 -7.69 -6.84
CA GLY A 340 18.67 -8.17 -6.15
C GLY A 340 18.88 -8.51 -4.67
N SER A 341 20.10 -8.40 -4.16
CA SER A 341 20.39 -8.60 -2.74
C SER A 341 19.81 -7.47 -1.90
N CYS A 342 19.37 -7.82 -0.69
CA CYS A 342 18.79 -6.87 0.25
C CYS A 342 19.63 -6.82 1.53
N HIS A 343 20.13 -5.63 1.88
CA HIS A 343 21.06 -5.42 2.96
C HIS A 343 20.47 -4.51 4.05
N GLY A 344 20.89 -4.75 5.29
CA GLY A 344 20.44 -4.02 6.46
C GLY A 344 19.16 -4.64 7.07
N ASN A 345 18.88 -4.25 8.31
CA ASN A 345 17.73 -4.74 9.09
C ASN A 345 17.22 -3.61 9.99
N ALA A 346 16.75 -2.52 9.40
CA ALA A 346 16.09 -1.45 10.11
C ALA A 346 14.59 -1.74 10.27
N GLU A 347 13.93 -1.01 11.17
CA GLU A 347 12.51 -1.16 11.42
C GLU A 347 11.75 0.15 11.24
N ILE A 348 10.56 0.06 10.70
CA ILE A 348 9.54 1.13 10.68
C ILE A 348 8.33 0.61 11.44
N ILE A 349 7.76 1.44 12.31
CA ILE A 349 6.58 1.09 13.09
C ILE A 349 5.37 1.84 12.53
N TYR A 350 4.41 1.10 12.00
CA TYR A 350 3.13 1.65 11.57
C TYR A 350 2.16 1.76 12.74
N GLN A 351 1.58 2.93 12.93
CA GLN A 351 0.63 3.27 13.98
C GLN A 351 -0.71 3.69 13.40
N SER A 352 -1.69 3.90 14.29
CA SER A 352 -3.03 4.36 13.92
C SER A 352 -3.01 5.71 13.21
N ALA A 353 -4.04 5.95 12.40
CA ALA A 353 -4.27 7.24 11.78
C ALA A 353 -4.46 8.35 12.81
N PRO A 354 -4.12 9.60 12.47
CA PRO A 354 -4.57 10.75 13.23
C PRO A 354 -6.11 10.81 13.32
N ILE A 355 -6.58 11.18 14.50
CA ILE A 355 -8.00 11.44 14.76
C ILE A 355 -8.11 12.83 15.33
N CYS A 356 -8.96 13.66 14.74
CA CYS A 356 -9.27 15.00 15.24
C CYS A 356 -10.52 14.94 16.14
N SER A 357 -10.46 15.52 17.32
CA SER A 357 -11.59 15.65 18.25
C SER A 357 -12.19 17.06 18.27
N GLY A 358 -11.44 18.08 17.85
CA GLY A 358 -11.91 19.45 17.81
C GLY A 358 -10.83 20.47 17.53
N ILE A 359 -11.24 21.75 17.49
CA ILE A 359 -10.36 22.90 17.26
C ILE A 359 -10.68 24.01 18.27
N VAL A 360 -9.65 24.63 18.83
CA VAL A 360 -9.77 25.75 19.79
C VAL A 360 -8.79 26.85 19.43
N PRO A 361 -9.24 28.11 19.28
CA PRO A 361 -10.63 28.51 19.17
C PRO A 361 -11.28 28.01 17.87
N SER A 362 -12.62 27.83 17.86
CA SER A 362 -13.40 27.42 16.70
C SER A 362 -13.78 28.55 15.75
N SER A 363 -13.17 29.72 15.92
CA SER A 363 -13.39 30.91 15.12
C SER A 363 -12.09 31.56 14.69
N SER A 364 -12.13 32.34 13.60
CA SER A 364 -11.04 33.19 13.14
C SER A 364 -11.61 34.47 12.53
N TRP A 365 -10.74 35.41 12.21
CA TRP A 365 -11.08 36.62 11.43
C TRP A 365 -10.65 36.44 9.97
N ILE A 366 -11.28 37.22 9.07
CA ILE A 366 -11.09 37.10 7.62
C ILE A 366 -9.67 37.35 7.15
N SER A 367 -8.91 38.23 7.80
CA SER A 367 -7.50 38.44 7.49
C SER A 367 -6.60 37.28 7.88
N GLY A 368 -7.11 36.31 8.62
CA GLY A 368 -6.39 35.07 9.01
C GLY A 368 -5.32 35.30 10.05
N LYS A 369 -4.33 34.38 10.11
CA LYS A 369 -3.20 34.37 11.05
C LYS A 369 -3.59 34.21 12.54
N ARG A 370 -4.83 33.85 12.84
CA ARG A 370 -5.20 33.44 14.19
C ARG A 370 -4.55 32.10 14.52
N LYS A 371 -3.86 32.05 15.66
CA LYS A 371 -3.29 30.78 16.15
C LYS A 371 -4.42 29.90 16.69
N VAL A 372 -4.55 28.73 16.15
CA VAL A 372 -5.54 27.73 16.58
C VAL A 372 -4.86 26.40 16.88
N THR A 373 -5.49 25.63 17.76
CA THR A 373 -5.00 24.32 18.18
C THR A 373 -6.02 23.26 17.82
N LEU A 374 -5.61 22.26 17.02
CA LEU A 374 -6.35 21.03 16.84
C LEU A 374 -6.06 20.09 18.01
N HIS A 375 -7.10 19.46 18.53
CA HIS A 375 -7.04 18.45 19.56
C HIS A 375 -7.38 17.07 18.96
N GLY A 376 -6.72 16.02 19.45
CA GLY A 376 -6.97 14.69 18.89
C GLY A 376 -6.00 13.64 19.41
N THR A 377 -5.72 12.65 18.56
CA THR A 377 -4.71 11.62 18.81
C THR A 377 -3.86 11.42 17.56
N ASN A 378 -2.62 11.02 17.74
CA ASN A 378 -1.64 10.80 16.65
C ASN A 378 -1.40 12.01 15.73
N LEU A 379 -1.65 13.23 16.21
CA LEU A 379 -1.57 14.44 15.39
C LEU A 379 -0.15 14.77 14.91
N HIS A 380 0.87 14.20 15.51
CA HIS A 380 2.26 14.34 15.09
C HIS A 380 2.56 13.71 13.70
N PHE A 381 1.64 12.89 13.16
CA PHE A 381 1.75 12.37 11.80
C PHE A 381 1.19 13.30 10.73
N VAL A 382 0.54 14.39 11.12
CA VAL A 382 -0.07 15.33 10.19
C VAL A 382 1.01 16.15 9.49
N ASP A 383 1.01 16.11 8.16
CA ASP A 383 1.96 16.83 7.29
C ASP A 383 1.52 18.26 6.99
N GLY A 384 0.22 18.51 7.03
CA GLY A 384 -0.35 19.82 6.73
C GLY A 384 -1.84 19.90 7.02
N ILE A 385 -2.34 21.12 7.06
CA ILE A 385 -3.75 21.45 7.29
C ILE A 385 -4.29 22.13 6.04
N THR A 386 -5.51 21.78 5.65
CA THR A 386 -6.21 22.41 4.54
C THR A 386 -7.56 22.94 4.97
N HIS A 387 -7.99 24.05 4.38
CA HIS A 387 -9.31 24.62 4.51
C HIS A 387 -10.03 24.50 3.16
N ASP A 388 -11.31 24.24 3.14
CA ASP A 388 -12.08 24.02 1.91
C ASP A 388 -12.14 25.22 0.97
N HIS A 389 -11.97 26.44 1.50
CA HIS A 389 -11.89 27.68 0.70
C HIS A 389 -10.50 27.93 0.10
N MET A 390 -9.50 27.13 0.42
CA MET A 390 -8.14 27.21 -0.13
C MET A 390 -7.96 26.23 -1.30
N HIS A 391 -7.59 26.75 -2.45
CA HIS A 391 -7.24 25.89 -3.58
C HIS A 391 -5.87 25.22 -3.35
N ASN A 392 -5.88 23.97 -2.90
CA ASN A 392 -4.72 23.04 -2.85
C ASN A 392 -3.46 23.47 -2.05
N HIS A 393 -3.50 24.51 -1.26
CA HIS A 393 -2.39 24.87 -0.39
C HIS A 393 -2.55 24.26 1.00
N ALA A 394 -1.58 23.42 1.40
CA ALA A 394 -1.51 22.92 2.76
C ALA A 394 -0.71 23.89 3.64
N ILE A 395 -1.25 24.21 4.80
CA ILE A 395 -0.59 25.01 5.84
C ILE A 395 0.24 24.06 6.69
N LEU A 396 1.52 24.38 6.87
CA LEU A 396 2.38 23.60 7.74
C LEU A 396 2.05 23.85 9.21
N PRO A 397 2.00 22.81 10.05
CA PRO A 397 1.87 22.99 11.49
C PRO A 397 3.03 23.78 12.06
N ARG A 398 2.76 24.70 12.99
CA ARG A 398 3.82 25.38 13.77
C ARG A 398 4.40 24.45 14.83
N THR A 399 3.54 23.72 15.52
CA THR A 399 3.92 22.68 16.47
C THR A 399 2.98 21.50 16.32
N SER A 400 3.52 20.28 16.47
CA SER A 400 2.70 19.08 16.50
C SER A 400 3.19 18.14 17.60
N SER A 401 2.25 17.54 18.30
CA SER A 401 2.46 16.53 19.32
C SER A 401 1.45 15.39 19.14
N TYR A 402 1.49 14.41 20.01
CA TYR A 402 0.52 13.31 19.97
C TYR A 402 -0.93 13.79 20.04
N GLN A 403 -1.24 14.79 20.92
CA GLN A 403 -2.61 15.23 21.19
C GLN A 403 -2.95 16.61 20.64
N ASN A 404 -1.95 17.44 20.36
CA ASN A 404 -2.17 18.84 20.00
C ASN A 404 -1.34 19.20 18.76
N LEU A 405 -1.97 19.95 17.85
CA LEU A 405 -1.32 20.51 16.69
C LEU A 405 -1.73 21.98 16.56
N THR A 406 -0.76 22.88 16.48
CA THR A 406 -1.03 24.33 16.32
C THR A 406 -0.67 24.79 14.92
N TYR A 407 -1.51 25.67 14.39
CA TYR A 407 -1.25 26.33 13.11
C TYR A 407 -1.89 27.73 13.09
N GLU A 408 -1.59 28.52 12.08
CA GLU A 408 -2.24 29.83 11.85
C GLU A 408 -3.28 29.67 10.73
N THR A 409 -4.48 30.24 11.00
CA THR A 409 -5.57 30.22 10.03
C THR A 409 -5.19 30.96 8.76
N PRO A 410 -5.58 30.51 7.57
CA PRO A 410 -5.43 31.28 6.34
C PRO A 410 -6.41 32.46 6.31
N ALA A 411 -6.18 33.42 5.43
CA ALA A 411 -7.16 34.46 5.15
C ALA A 411 -8.37 33.87 4.39
N ALA A 412 -9.54 34.48 4.63
CA ALA A 412 -10.77 34.16 3.90
C ALA A 412 -11.29 35.43 3.19
N GLU A 413 -11.96 35.27 2.04
CA GLU A 413 -12.49 36.42 1.30
C GLU A 413 -13.69 37.09 1.98
N LYS A 414 -14.44 36.33 2.76
CA LYS A 414 -15.66 36.75 3.44
C LYS A 414 -15.92 36.00 4.73
N THR A 415 -16.87 36.48 5.51
CA THR A 415 -17.38 35.71 6.65
C THR A 415 -18.05 34.42 6.19
N GLN A 416 -17.55 33.28 6.66
CA GLN A 416 -18.02 31.95 6.25
C GLN A 416 -17.64 30.90 7.27
N LYS A 417 -18.29 29.74 7.14
CA LYS A 417 -17.82 28.51 7.79
C LYS A 417 -16.90 27.77 6.82
N SER A 418 -15.79 27.25 7.32
CA SER A 418 -14.83 26.50 6.53
C SER A 418 -14.52 25.16 7.19
N PHE A 419 -14.51 24.10 6.39
CA PHE A 419 -14.10 22.78 6.84
C PHE A 419 -12.58 22.70 6.91
N VAL A 420 -12.09 22.20 8.03
CA VAL A 420 -10.67 21.96 8.27
C VAL A 420 -10.39 20.47 8.07
N SER A 421 -9.36 20.17 7.30
CA SER A 421 -8.92 18.80 7.06
C SER A 421 -7.41 18.67 7.29
N MET A 422 -6.99 17.49 7.70
CA MET A 422 -5.59 17.13 7.95
C MET A 422 -5.04 16.32 6.77
N ARG A 423 -3.88 16.68 6.26
CA ARG A 423 -3.13 15.86 5.26
C ARG A 423 -2.13 14.96 5.97
N VAL A 424 -2.15 13.68 5.61
CA VAL A 424 -1.22 12.66 6.10
C VAL A 424 -0.75 11.84 4.89
N ALA A 425 0.50 12.01 4.50
CA ALA A 425 1.00 11.48 3.23
C ALA A 425 0.11 11.92 2.04
N ASN A 426 -0.56 11.00 1.37
CA ASN A 426 -1.45 11.29 0.24
C ASN A 426 -2.93 11.37 0.64
N GLU A 427 -3.25 11.15 1.91
CA GLU A 427 -4.63 11.10 2.40
C GLU A 427 -5.06 12.42 3.02
N THR A 428 -6.35 12.73 2.88
CA THR A 428 -6.99 13.89 3.48
C THR A 428 -8.07 13.44 4.46
N LEU A 429 -7.88 13.76 5.73
CA LEU A 429 -8.75 13.36 6.82
C LEU A 429 -9.58 14.55 7.28
N SER A 430 -10.89 14.43 7.27
CA SER A 430 -11.79 15.48 7.78
C SER A 430 -11.60 15.67 9.29
N CYS A 431 -11.63 16.92 9.74
CA CYS A 431 -11.55 17.27 11.15
C CYS A 431 -12.86 17.94 11.60
N THR A 432 -12.94 19.27 11.52
CA THR A 432 -14.06 20.05 12.06
C THR A 432 -14.27 21.31 11.24
N GLN A 433 -15.21 22.14 11.65
CA GLN A 433 -15.46 23.45 11.04
C GLN A 433 -14.90 24.57 11.90
N ILE A 434 -14.42 25.63 11.26
CA ILE A 434 -14.06 26.90 11.84
C ILE A 434 -14.92 28.00 11.21
N THR A 435 -15.34 28.99 12.00
CA THR A 435 -16.14 30.10 11.50
C THR A 435 -15.28 31.37 11.38
N TYR A 436 -15.30 31.98 10.21
CA TYR A 436 -14.61 33.24 9.92
C TYR A 436 -15.57 34.41 10.14
N TYR A 437 -15.18 35.35 10.99
CA TYR A 437 -15.87 36.60 11.26
C TYR A 437 -15.08 37.77 10.68
N LYS A 438 -15.66 38.97 10.71
CA LYS A 438 -14.93 40.19 10.39
C LYS A 438 -13.75 40.39 11.35
N ASP A 439 -12.75 41.11 10.91
CA ASP A 439 -11.60 41.46 11.74
C ASP A 439 -12.03 42.23 12.99
N PRO A 440 -11.35 42.02 14.12
CA PRO A 440 -11.68 42.74 15.34
C PRO A 440 -11.47 44.25 15.16
N GLU A 441 -12.46 45.04 15.55
CA GLU A 441 -12.45 46.51 15.44
C GLU A 441 -12.21 47.13 16.82
N PHE A 442 -11.16 47.94 16.91
CA PHE A 442 -10.83 48.74 18.09
C PHE A 442 -11.28 50.19 17.85
N THR A 443 -12.18 50.68 18.67
CA THR A 443 -12.92 51.94 18.39
C THR A 443 -12.29 53.14 19.02
N SER A 444 -11.71 53.00 20.20
CA SER A 444 -11.12 54.12 20.92
C SER A 444 -10.07 53.67 21.93
N PHE A 445 -9.23 54.57 22.33
CA PHE A 445 -8.35 54.37 23.46
C PHE A 445 -8.35 55.62 24.36
N SER A 446 -8.13 55.41 25.64
CA SER A 446 -7.86 56.47 26.61
C SER A 446 -6.60 56.13 27.40
N ALA A 447 -5.80 57.12 27.70
CA ALA A 447 -4.57 56.97 28.48
C ALA A 447 -4.66 57.78 29.75
N VAL A 448 -4.39 57.17 30.91
CA VAL A 448 -4.36 57.83 32.23
C VAL A 448 -2.98 57.62 32.84
N ARG A 449 -2.40 58.66 33.33
CA ARG A 449 -1.10 58.60 34.03
C ARG A 449 -1.33 58.19 35.48
N GLU A 450 -0.78 57.07 35.89
CA GLU A 450 -0.82 56.57 37.26
C GLU A 450 0.61 56.58 37.85
N GLY A 451 0.97 57.67 38.49
CA GLY A 451 2.31 57.85 39.04
C GLY A 451 3.38 57.96 37.95
N LYS A 452 4.28 56.97 37.86
CA LYS A 452 5.32 56.90 36.84
C LYS A 452 4.87 56.13 35.60
N ASP A 453 3.77 55.35 35.69
CA ASP A 453 3.27 54.53 34.66
C ASP A 453 2.11 55.18 33.89
N VAL A 454 1.87 54.68 32.68
CA VAL A 454 0.73 55.08 31.84
C VAL A 454 -0.16 53.86 31.62
N ARG A 455 -1.40 53.96 32.10
CA ARG A 455 -2.44 52.97 31.85
C ARG A 455 -3.21 53.38 30.61
N ILE A 456 -3.28 52.44 29.64
CA ILE A 456 -4.01 52.62 28.39
C ILE A 456 -5.21 51.68 28.41
N VAL A 457 -6.40 52.25 28.27
CA VAL A 457 -7.65 51.48 28.11
C VAL A 457 -8.03 51.50 26.63
N ILE A 458 -8.07 50.35 26.01
CA ILE A 458 -8.44 50.16 24.59
C ILE A 458 -9.83 49.55 24.55
N GLN A 459 -10.76 50.20 23.85
CA GLN A 459 -12.11 49.68 23.63
C GLN A 459 -12.18 48.90 22.35
N LYS A 460 -12.66 47.66 22.46
CA LYS A 460 -12.93 46.78 21.36
C LYS A 460 -14.44 46.67 21.14
N LYS A 461 -14.88 46.78 19.89
CA LYS A 461 -16.27 46.54 19.52
C LYS A 461 -16.67 45.10 19.84
N ALA A 462 -17.89 44.89 20.35
CA ALA A 462 -18.40 43.57 20.62
C ALA A 462 -18.44 42.74 19.33
N ASP A 463 -17.89 41.53 19.37
CA ASP A 463 -17.88 40.55 18.27
C ASP A 463 -17.98 39.14 18.81
N GLU A 464 -18.10 38.16 17.90
CA GLU A 464 -18.24 36.76 18.23
C GLU A 464 -16.88 35.99 18.28
N LEU A 465 -15.76 36.72 18.23
CA LEU A 465 -14.44 36.10 18.16
C LEU A 465 -13.95 35.49 19.47
N ASN A 466 -14.51 35.93 20.61
CA ASN A 466 -14.10 35.46 21.95
C ASN A 466 -12.57 35.46 22.17
N MET A 467 -11.90 36.55 21.81
CA MET A 467 -10.45 36.64 21.91
C MET A 467 -10.01 36.60 23.38
N SER A 468 -8.96 35.85 23.67
CA SER A 468 -8.29 35.86 24.96
C SER A 468 -7.25 36.98 25.04
N THR A 469 -6.89 37.41 26.25
CA THR A 469 -5.82 38.39 26.45
C THR A 469 -4.47 37.89 25.93
N ALA A 470 -4.23 36.58 25.91
CA ALA A 470 -3.02 35.96 25.39
C ALA A 470 -2.88 36.07 23.85
N GLU A 471 -3.97 36.39 23.12
CA GLU A 471 -3.95 36.62 21.67
C GLU A 471 -3.67 38.08 21.31
N LEU A 472 -3.59 38.98 22.31
CA LEU A 472 -3.37 40.39 22.12
C LEU A 472 -1.93 40.76 22.45
N SER A 473 -1.35 41.61 21.66
CA SER A 473 -0.10 42.27 21.95
C SER A 473 -0.28 43.77 21.64
N VAL A 474 0.14 44.61 22.56
CA VAL A 474 0.02 46.05 22.43
C VAL A 474 1.40 46.68 22.59
N TRP A 475 1.77 47.52 21.68
CA TRP A 475 3.02 48.27 21.75
C TRP A 475 2.80 49.73 21.29
N GLY A 476 3.52 50.64 21.89
CA GLY A 476 3.61 52.03 21.47
C GLY A 476 4.90 52.28 20.68
N ILE A 477 4.85 53.17 19.70
CA ILE A 477 6.04 53.60 18.96
C ILE A 477 6.31 55.05 19.31
N ARG A 478 7.53 55.33 19.79
CA ARG A 478 8.02 56.70 20.03
C ARG A 478 9.40 56.82 19.35
N GLU A 479 9.53 57.76 18.42
CA GLU A 479 10.82 58.07 17.77
C GLU A 479 11.56 56.84 17.23
N GLU A 480 10.82 55.90 16.59
CA GLU A 480 11.31 54.60 16.08
C GLU A 480 11.59 53.52 17.15
N GLU A 481 11.44 53.82 18.45
CA GLU A 481 11.56 52.81 19.51
C GLU A 481 10.20 52.15 19.81
N MET A 482 10.20 50.80 19.89
CA MET A 482 9.03 50.04 20.28
C MET A 482 8.99 49.77 21.77
N HIS A 483 7.88 50.16 22.40
CA HIS A 483 7.61 49.96 23.83
C HIS A 483 6.46 48.94 23.97
N PHE A 484 6.73 47.77 24.53
CA PHE A 484 5.71 46.76 24.78
C PHE A 484 4.91 47.09 26.04
N CYS A 485 3.57 46.95 25.98
CA CYS A 485 2.66 47.11 27.09
C CYS A 485 2.31 45.75 27.71
N SER A 486 2.26 45.65 29.04
CA SER A 486 1.68 44.50 29.73
C SER A 486 0.14 44.61 29.70
N ILE A 487 -0.54 43.49 29.42
CA ILE A 487 -2.00 43.44 29.37
C ILE A 487 -2.52 42.90 30.71
N GLU A 488 -3.21 43.78 31.49
CA GLU A 488 -3.67 43.44 32.85
C GLU A 488 -5.05 42.77 32.91
N GLY A 489 -5.83 42.72 31.86
CA GLY A 489 -7.11 42.01 31.86
C GLY A 489 -8.18 42.60 30.95
N LYS A 490 -9.32 41.92 30.89
CA LYS A 490 -10.57 42.42 30.27
C LYS A 490 -11.45 43.03 31.36
N GLU A 491 -11.70 44.31 31.32
CA GLU A 491 -12.86 44.87 31.99
C GLU A 491 -14.06 44.69 31.06
N SER A 492 -15.01 43.80 31.42
CA SER A 492 -16.31 43.77 30.75
C SER A 492 -17.09 45.01 31.15
N SER A 493 -17.33 45.94 30.23
CA SER A 493 -18.40 46.90 30.43
C SER A 493 -19.72 46.16 30.56
N SER A 494 -20.31 46.14 31.76
CA SER A 494 -21.67 45.75 32.05
C SER A 494 -22.68 46.52 31.18
#